data_b53b26d0c3b88bc155b1d46dbbce6305
#
_entry.id   b53b26d0c3b88bc155b1d46dbbce6305
#
_cell.length_a   1.000
_cell.length_b   1.000
_cell.length_c   1.000
_cell.angle_alpha   90.00
_cell.angle_beta   90.00
_cell.angle_gamma   90.00
#
_symmetry.space_group_name_H-M   'P 1'
#
loop_
_entity.id
_entity.type
_entity.pdbx_description
1 polymer ?
#
loop_
_entity_poly.entity_id
_entity_poly.type
_entity_poly.pdbx_seq_one_letter_code
_entity_poly.pdbx_strand_id
1 'polypeptide(L)'
;MPRADDRGIALLLALLVLTLLTALILEFDAEARREYRAAATFRDDYKATMLTRAAVQATKAVLLQDLMREKMTGQKYDSPTDIWAMPIKQLPIGDGFLTAQIRDETGKVNLNDLASTSGGELEQKKKVARVKRLFELLRISPNLVDALIDW
;
A
#
# COMPACT_ATOMS: atom_id res chain seq x y z
N MET A 1 -7.75 -64.55 39.61
CA MET A 1 -6.61 -63.68 39.93
C MET A 1 -6.02 -63.18 38.61
N PRO A 2 -5.96 -61.90 38.29
CA PRO A 2 -5.30 -61.41 37.07
C PRO A 2 -3.80 -61.74 37.16
N ARG A 3 -3.26 -62.30 36.08
CA ARG A 3 -1.84 -62.66 35.95
C ARG A 3 -1.00 -61.35 35.96
N ALA A 4 0.23 -61.40 36.50
CA ALA A 4 1.13 -60.22 36.60
C ALA A 4 1.35 -59.56 35.24
N ASP A 5 1.32 -60.30 34.13
CA ASP A 5 1.45 -59.80 32.77
C ASP A 5 0.31 -58.89 32.30
N ASP A 6 -0.94 -59.15 32.78
CA ASP A 6 -2.11 -58.35 32.39
C ASP A 6 -2.03 -56.91 32.93
N ARG A 7 -1.38 -56.71 34.07
CA ARG A 7 -1.17 -55.36 34.67
C ARG A 7 -0.16 -54.54 33.88
N GLY A 8 0.88 -55.19 33.35
CA GLY A 8 1.88 -54.55 32.49
C GLY A 8 1.27 -54.05 31.19
N ILE A 9 0.45 -54.88 30.56
CA ILE A 9 -0.23 -54.53 29.30
C ILE A 9 -1.22 -53.37 29.52
N ALA A 10 -1.99 -53.40 30.62
CA ALA A 10 -2.93 -52.32 30.93
C ALA A 10 -2.22 -51.00 31.16
N LEU A 11 -1.07 -50.99 31.82
CA LEU A 11 -0.25 -49.77 32.00
C LEU A 11 0.29 -49.21 30.67
N LEU A 12 0.79 -50.08 29.77
CA LEU A 12 1.28 -49.70 28.46
C LEU A 12 0.16 -49.11 27.58
N LEU A 13 -1.04 -49.71 27.60
CA LEU A 13 -2.20 -49.19 26.88
C LEU A 13 -2.63 -47.84 27.44
N ALA A 14 -2.67 -47.66 28.77
CA ALA A 14 -2.99 -46.38 29.40
C ALA A 14 -1.97 -45.29 29.01
N LEU A 15 -0.67 -45.61 29.00
CA LEU A 15 0.37 -44.71 28.58
C LEU A 15 0.24 -44.33 27.09
N LEU A 16 -0.04 -45.29 26.23
CA LEU A 16 -0.28 -45.11 24.81
C LEU A 16 -1.45 -44.12 24.58
N VAL A 17 -2.58 -44.38 25.23
CA VAL A 17 -3.76 -43.50 25.11
C VAL A 17 -3.45 -42.09 25.62
N LEU A 18 -2.75 -41.99 26.75
CA LEU A 18 -2.38 -40.70 27.32
C LEU A 18 -1.47 -39.90 26.36
N THR A 19 -0.45 -40.54 25.78
CA THR A 19 0.46 -39.88 24.83
C THR A 19 -0.28 -39.45 23.56
N LEU A 20 -1.19 -40.29 23.05
CA LEU A 20 -2.02 -39.96 21.89
C LEU A 20 -2.93 -38.74 22.15
N LEU A 21 -3.61 -38.74 23.31
CA LEU A 21 -4.47 -37.64 23.70
C LEU A 21 -3.66 -36.32 23.88
N THR A 22 -2.48 -36.42 24.49
CA THR A 22 -1.60 -35.26 24.64
C THR A 22 -1.16 -34.72 23.28
N ALA A 23 -0.79 -35.58 22.34
CA ALA A 23 -0.42 -35.16 20.99
C ALA A 23 -1.58 -34.45 20.27
N LEU A 24 -2.81 -35.00 20.35
CA LEU A 24 -4.00 -34.39 19.78
C LEU A 24 -4.31 -33.01 20.38
N ILE A 25 -4.17 -32.85 21.69
CA ILE A 25 -4.40 -31.58 22.38
C ILE A 25 -3.38 -30.53 21.89
N LEU A 26 -2.10 -30.91 21.79
CA LEU A 26 -1.05 -30.02 21.34
C LEU A 26 -1.23 -29.58 19.87
N GLU A 27 -1.65 -30.50 19.01
CA GLU A 27 -1.96 -30.25 17.61
C GLU A 27 -3.15 -29.27 17.47
N PHE A 28 -4.22 -29.55 18.21
CA PHE A 28 -5.40 -28.67 18.23
C PHE A 28 -5.07 -27.25 18.75
N ASP A 29 -4.28 -27.13 19.83
CA ASP A 29 -3.84 -25.83 20.36
C ASP A 29 -2.98 -25.07 19.34
N ALA A 30 -2.09 -25.77 18.65
CA ALA A 30 -1.25 -25.16 17.62
C ALA A 30 -2.07 -24.66 16.43
N GLU A 31 -3.10 -25.41 16.00
CA GLU A 31 -3.99 -25.00 14.91
C GLU A 31 -4.86 -23.81 15.32
N ALA A 32 -5.47 -23.85 16.51
CA ALA A 32 -6.27 -22.75 17.03
C ALA A 32 -5.47 -21.43 17.13
N ARG A 33 -4.19 -21.51 17.53
CA ARG A 33 -3.31 -20.35 17.57
C ARG A 33 -2.98 -19.81 16.17
N ARG A 34 -2.83 -20.67 15.16
CA ARG A 34 -2.61 -20.24 13.76
C ARG A 34 -3.83 -19.53 13.21
N GLU A 35 -5.02 -20.11 13.41
CA GLU A 35 -6.28 -19.50 12.97
C GLU A 35 -6.52 -18.15 13.65
N TYR A 36 -6.26 -18.06 14.96
CA TYR A 36 -6.38 -16.80 15.68
C TYR A 36 -5.45 -15.70 15.11
N ARG A 37 -4.19 -16.05 14.83
CA ARG A 37 -3.23 -15.11 14.22
C ARG A 37 -3.66 -14.69 12.82
N ALA A 38 -4.11 -15.63 12.00
CA ALA A 38 -4.61 -15.36 10.66
C ALA A 38 -5.82 -14.40 10.70
N ALA A 39 -6.79 -14.67 11.58
CA ALA A 39 -7.94 -13.80 11.77
C ALA A 39 -7.57 -12.40 12.27
N ALA A 40 -6.60 -12.29 13.18
CA ALA A 40 -6.09 -11.01 13.66
C ALA A 40 -5.42 -10.21 12.54
N THR A 41 -4.56 -10.85 11.73
CA THR A 41 -3.91 -10.21 10.57
C THR A 41 -4.95 -9.74 9.56
N PHE A 42 -5.92 -10.58 9.21
CA PHE A 42 -6.99 -10.21 8.28
C PHE A 42 -7.80 -9.01 8.77
N ARG A 43 -8.14 -8.99 10.07
CA ARG A 43 -8.83 -7.85 10.69
C ARG A 43 -8.03 -6.57 10.55
N ASP A 44 -6.72 -6.63 10.81
CA ASP A 44 -5.85 -5.45 10.79
C ASP A 44 -5.63 -4.94 9.36
N ASP A 45 -5.46 -5.84 8.38
CA ASP A 45 -5.39 -5.51 6.96
C ASP A 45 -6.71 -4.88 6.46
N TYR A 46 -7.84 -5.42 6.89
CA TYR A 46 -9.16 -4.86 6.54
C TYR A 46 -9.34 -3.45 7.10
N LYS A 47 -8.98 -3.24 8.38
CA LYS A 47 -8.99 -1.90 8.99
C LYS A 47 -8.10 -0.94 8.23
N ALA A 48 -6.85 -1.30 7.93
CA ALA A 48 -5.90 -0.48 7.18
C ALA A 48 -6.44 -0.11 5.79
N THR A 49 -7.05 -1.07 5.10
CA THR A 49 -7.70 -0.83 3.80
C THR A 49 -8.86 0.16 3.91
N MET A 50 -9.72 0.01 4.90
CA MET A 50 -10.85 0.92 5.10
C MET A 50 -10.37 2.33 5.46
N LEU A 51 -9.38 2.46 6.34
CA LEU A 51 -8.76 3.74 6.69
C LEU A 51 -8.13 4.42 5.47
N THR A 52 -7.42 3.67 4.63
CA THR A 52 -6.83 4.19 3.39
C THR A 52 -7.91 4.72 2.43
N ARG A 53 -8.99 3.97 2.24
CA ARG A 53 -10.12 4.43 1.42
C ARG A 53 -10.77 5.69 1.97
N ALA A 54 -10.97 5.73 3.28
CA ALA A 54 -11.50 6.91 3.95
C ALA A 54 -10.58 8.13 3.79
N ALA A 55 -9.26 7.93 3.91
CA ALA A 55 -8.26 8.96 3.67
C ALA A 55 -8.32 9.53 2.25
N VAL A 56 -8.47 8.68 1.23
CA VAL A 56 -8.63 9.12 -0.17
C VAL A 56 -9.90 9.96 -0.34
N GLN A 57 -11.01 9.59 0.31
CA GLN A 57 -12.23 10.40 0.23
C GLN A 57 -12.10 11.74 0.98
N ALA A 58 -11.46 11.74 2.14
CA ALA A 58 -11.17 12.97 2.87
C ALA A 58 -10.25 13.91 2.07
N THR A 59 -9.23 13.36 1.41
CA THR A 59 -8.35 14.10 0.50
C THR A 59 -9.12 14.76 -0.65
N LYS A 60 -10.04 14.03 -1.28
CA LYS A 60 -10.92 14.61 -2.33
C LYS A 60 -11.78 15.74 -1.79
N ALA A 61 -12.29 15.62 -0.57
CA ALA A 61 -13.09 16.67 0.05
C ALA A 61 -12.25 17.94 0.31
N VAL A 62 -11.00 17.80 0.75
CA VAL A 62 -10.06 18.92 0.92
C VAL A 62 -9.81 19.64 -0.41
N LEU A 63 -9.54 18.89 -1.50
CA LEU A 63 -9.35 19.48 -2.83
C LEU A 63 -10.60 20.19 -3.34
N LEU A 64 -11.79 19.62 -3.11
CA LEU A 64 -13.04 20.26 -3.48
C LEU A 64 -13.28 21.56 -2.70
N GLN A 65 -12.98 21.57 -1.42
CA GLN A 65 -13.08 22.74 -0.57
C GLN A 65 -12.12 23.85 -1.04
N ASP A 66 -10.92 23.49 -1.43
CA ASP A 66 -9.92 24.42 -1.95
C ASP A 66 -10.40 25.04 -3.28
N LEU A 67 -10.89 24.24 -4.21
CA LEU A 67 -11.50 24.70 -5.47
C LEU A 67 -12.67 25.68 -5.23
N MET A 68 -13.52 25.43 -4.22
CA MET A 68 -14.61 26.34 -3.88
C MET A 68 -14.08 27.67 -3.34
N ARG A 69 -13.03 27.63 -2.52
CA ARG A 69 -12.37 28.80 -1.98
C ARG A 69 -11.73 29.65 -3.09
N GLU A 70 -11.04 29.02 -4.04
CA GLU A 70 -10.46 29.69 -5.21
C GLU A 70 -11.52 30.44 -6.03
N LYS A 71 -12.65 29.80 -6.26
CA LYS A 71 -13.80 30.46 -6.96
C LYS A 71 -14.31 31.68 -6.21
N MET A 72 -14.29 31.65 -4.88
CA MET A 72 -14.74 32.78 -4.05
C MET A 72 -13.72 33.91 -3.98
N THR A 73 -12.42 33.58 -3.97
CA THR A 73 -11.32 34.55 -3.84
C THR A 73 -10.81 35.05 -5.18
N GLY A 74 -11.17 34.41 -6.28
CA GLY A 74 -10.66 34.71 -7.62
C GLY A 74 -9.23 34.23 -7.87
N GLN A 75 -8.65 33.45 -6.99
CA GLN A 75 -7.35 32.83 -7.19
C GLN A 75 -7.45 31.81 -8.35
N LYS A 76 -6.47 31.82 -9.25
CA LYS A 76 -6.48 30.99 -10.47
C LYS A 76 -5.28 30.05 -10.57
N TYR A 77 -4.61 29.78 -9.47
CA TYR A 77 -3.42 28.92 -9.46
C TYR A 77 -3.33 28.15 -8.15
N ASP A 78 -2.91 26.91 -8.25
CA ASP A 78 -2.53 26.05 -7.13
C ASP A 78 -1.11 26.33 -6.68
N SER A 79 -0.89 26.26 -5.37
CA SER A 79 0.42 26.52 -4.77
C SER A 79 0.81 25.40 -3.77
N PRO A 80 2.10 25.04 -3.70
CA PRO A 80 2.59 24.16 -2.66
C PRO A 80 2.38 24.66 -1.21
N THR A 81 1.99 25.92 -1.04
CA THR A 81 1.66 26.53 0.26
C THR A 81 0.18 26.43 0.61
N ASP A 82 -0.65 25.92 -0.28
CA ASP A 82 -2.08 25.75 -0.04
C ASP A 82 -2.34 24.61 0.94
N ILE A 83 -3.52 24.65 1.57
CA ILE A 83 -3.89 23.70 2.63
C ILE A 83 -3.83 22.25 2.15
N TRP A 84 -4.21 21.99 0.90
CA TRP A 84 -4.18 20.67 0.31
C TRP A 84 -2.76 20.08 0.19
N ALA A 85 -1.75 20.93 -0.01
CA ALA A 85 -0.35 20.52 -0.15
C ALA A 85 0.33 20.17 1.18
N MET A 86 -0.28 20.56 2.31
CA MET A 86 0.28 20.29 3.63
C MET A 86 0.12 18.81 4.00
N PRO A 87 1.20 18.12 4.38
CA PRO A 87 1.12 16.72 4.75
C PRO A 87 0.41 16.54 6.09
N ILE A 88 -0.57 15.62 6.14
CA ILE A 88 -1.17 15.15 7.38
C ILE A 88 -0.23 14.09 7.96
N LYS A 89 0.37 14.38 9.10
CA LYS A 89 1.30 13.47 9.76
C LYS A 89 0.68 12.88 11.02
N GLN A 90 0.67 11.54 11.11
CA GLN A 90 0.31 10.82 12.32
C GLN A 90 -1.03 11.23 12.95
N LEU A 91 -2.06 11.45 12.12
CA LEU A 91 -3.41 11.67 12.62
C LEU A 91 -3.90 10.39 13.31
N PRO A 92 -4.16 10.40 14.65
CA PRO A 92 -4.65 9.22 15.34
C PRO A 92 -6.09 8.92 14.91
N ILE A 93 -6.33 7.66 14.52
CA ILE A 93 -7.67 7.17 14.16
C ILE A 93 -7.86 5.79 14.79
N GLY A 94 -8.68 5.73 15.84
CA GLY A 94 -8.86 4.50 16.63
C GLY A 94 -7.57 4.07 17.30
N ASP A 95 -7.14 2.85 17.00
CA ASP A 95 -5.92 2.23 17.51
C ASP A 95 -4.71 2.36 16.53
N GLY A 96 -4.85 3.19 15.48
CA GLY A 96 -3.82 3.40 14.47
C GLY A 96 -3.55 4.87 14.16
N PHE A 97 -2.65 5.10 13.20
CA PHE A 97 -2.30 6.44 12.72
C PHE A 97 -2.47 6.53 11.20
N LEU A 98 -2.97 7.66 10.74
CA LEU A 98 -3.05 7.99 9.32
C LEU A 98 -1.99 9.04 8.97
N THR A 99 -1.22 8.77 7.92
CA THR A 99 -0.37 9.75 7.25
C THR A 99 -0.83 9.88 5.81
N ALA A 100 -1.07 11.11 5.36
CA ALA A 100 -1.48 11.37 3.99
C ALA A 100 -0.72 12.58 3.43
N GLN A 101 -0.40 12.53 2.15
CA GLN A 101 0.21 13.62 1.40
C GLN A 101 -0.39 13.67 0.00
N ILE A 102 -0.82 14.87 -0.40
CA ILE A 102 -1.24 15.14 -1.77
C ILE A 102 -0.03 15.73 -2.51
N ARG A 103 0.19 15.30 -3.74
CA ARG A 103 1.21 15.88 -4.63
C ARG A 103 0.58 16.17 -5.98
N ASP A 104 0.88 17.35 -6.50
CA ASP A 104 0.55 17.68 -7.87
C ASP A 104 1.49 16.93 -8.83
N GLU A 105 0.91 16.19 -9.76
CA GLU A 105 1.64 15.48 -10.82
C GLU A 105 1.65 16.26 -12.14
N THR A 106 0.87 17.35 -12.27
CA THR A 106 0.79 18.13 -13.50
C THR A 106 2.07 18.90 -13.81
N GLY A 107 2.85 19.22 -12.76
CA GLY A 107 4.18 19.82 -12.90
C GLY A 107 5.28 18.86 -13.33
N LYS A 108 4.99 17.55 -13.51
CA LYS A 108 5.95 16.55 -13.92
C LYS A 108 5.83 16.21 -15.41
N VAL A 109 6.93 15.82 -16.00
CA VAL A 109 6.95 15.33 -17.38
C VAL A 109 6.39 13.91 -17.43
N ASN A 110 5.34 13.71 -18.23
CA ASN A 110 4.82 12.38 -18.49
C ASN A 110 5.73 11.65 -19.47
N LEU A 111 6.50 10.69 -18.99
CA LEU A 111 7.42 9.92 -19.83
C LEU A 111 6.71 9.04 -20.86
N ASN A 112 5.48 8.58 -20.57
CA ASN A 112 4.69 7.78 -21.51
C ASN A 112 4.31 8.58 -22.77
N ASP A 113 4.28 9.92 -22.69
CA ASP A 113 4.02 10.78 -23.84
C ASP A 113 5.16 10.78 -24.86
N LEU A 114 6.37 10.35 -24.49
CA LEU A 114 7.51 10.26 -25.39
C LEU A 114 7.34 9.16 -26.42
N ALA A 115 6.74 8.04 -26.04
CA ALA A 115 6.44 6.93 -26.94
C ALA A 115 5.12 7.13 -27.71
N SER A 116 4.29 8.12 -27.31
CA SER A 116 2.99 8.36 -27.92
C SER A 116 3.12 9.10 -29.24
N THR A 117 2.62 8.51 -30.32
CA THR A 117 2.49 9.13 -31.64
C THR A 117 1.23 10.00 -31.78
N SER A 118 0.48 10.21 -30.71
CA SER A 118 -0.67 11.10 -30.69
C SER A 118 -0.27 12.53 -31.07
N GLY A 119 -0.82 13.05 -32.15
CA GLY A 119 -0.48 14.38 -32.66
C GLY A 119 0.52 14.39 -33.84
N GLY A 120 0.94 13.20 -34.28
CA GLY A 120 1.84 13.04 -35.43
C GLY A 120 3.33 13.15 -35.09
N GLU A 121 4.15 12.76 -36.06
CA GLU A 121 5.61 12.63 -35.89
C GLU A 121 6.31 13.95 -35.50
N LEU A 122 5.82 15.07 -36.02
CA LEU A 122 6.38 16.39 -35.72
C LEU A 122 6.17 16.78 -34.23
N GLU A 123 5.00 16.50 -33.67
CA GLU A 123 4.71 16.77 -32.27
C GLU A 123 5.50 15.84 -31.34
N GLN A 124 5.67 14.60 -31.72
CA GLN A 124 6.53 13.67 -30.97
C GLN A 124 7.99 14.18 -30.95
N LYS A 125 8.56 14.57 -32.09
CA LYS A 125 9.91 15.15 -32.15
C LYS A 125 10.06 16.38 -31.23
N LYS A 126 9.05 17.26 -31.19
CA LYS A 126 9.07 18.42 -30.27
C LYS A 126 9.03 18.00 -28.80
N LYS A 127 8.22 17.00 -28.42
CA LYS A 127 8.17 16.49 -27.05
C LYS A 127 9.52 15.91 -26.64
N VAL A 128 10.11 15.06 -27.49
CA VAL A 128 11.44 14.47 -27.25
C VAL A 128 12.52 15.54 -27.10
N ALA A 129 12.52 16.56 -27.97
CA ALA A 129 13.49 17.65 -27.88
C ALA A 129 13.36 18.47 -26.57
N ARG A 130 12.13 18.71 -26.10
CA ARG A 130 11.90 19.38 -24.80
C ARG A 130 12.47 18.55 -23.66
N VAL A 131 12.24 17.25 -23.64
CA VAL A 131 12.72 16.38 -22.55
C VAL A 131 14.23 16.23 -22.59
N LYS A 132 14.84 16.12 -23.77
CA LYS A 132 16.31 16.15 -23.92
C LYS A 132 16.88 17.45 -23.36
N ARG A 133 16.25 18.60 -23.66
CA ARG A 133 16.67 19.87 -23.13
C ARG A 133 16.53 19.98 -21.60
N LEU A 134 15.46 19.42 -21.04
CA LEU A 134 15.28 19.33 -19.59
C LEU A 134 16.38 18.49 -18.95
N PHE A 135 16.74 17.35 -19.55
CA PHE A 135 17.81 16.47 -19.05
C PHE A 135 19.16 17.18 -19.07
N GLU A 136 19.48 17.93 -20.13
CA GLU A 136 20.67 18.79 -20.18
C GLU A 136 20.72 19.79 -19.04
N LEU A 137 19.60 20.51 -18.78
CA LEU A 137 19.51 21.49 -17.70
C LEU A 137 19.67 20.84 -16.31
N LEU A 138 19.20 19.62 -16.14
CA LEU A 138 19.35 18.80 -14.92
C LEU A 138 20.70 18.10 -14.84
N ARG A 139 21.60 18.26 -15.82
CA ARG A 139 22.89 17.56 -15.95
C ARG A 139 22.74 16.04 -16.03
N ILE A 140 21.64 15.57 -16.61
CA ILE A 140 21.36 14.16 -16.92
C ILE A 140 21.71 13.92 -18.40
N SER A 141 22.25 12.76 -18.75
CA SER A 141 22.57 12.44 -20.15
C SER A 141 21.32 12.45 -21.02
N PRO A 142 21.23 13.26 -22.08
CA PRO A 142 20.09 13.27 -23.00
C PRO A 142 19.85 11.95 -23.74
N ASN A 143 20.88 11.12 -23.86
CA ASN A 143 20.79 9.80 -24.51
C ASN A 143 19.86 8.83 -23.75
N LEU A 144 19.63 9.07 -22.45
CA LEU A 144 18.66 8.29 -21.68
C LEU A 144 17.22 8.46 -22.18
N VAL A 145 16.92 9.57 -22.85
CA VAL A 145 15.59 9.81 -23.43
C VAL A 145 15.31 8.81 -24.56
N ASP A 146 16.33 8.48 -25.36
CA ASP A 146 16.19 7.50 -26.44
C ASP A 146 15.95 6.11 -25.86
N ALA A 147 16.68 5.74 -24.80
CA ALA A 147 16.46 4.48 -24.08
C ALA A 147 15.07 4.39 -23.44
N LEU A 148 14.50 5.53 -22.97
CA LEU A 148 13.14 5.58 -22.42
C LEU A 148 12.05 5.41 -23.50
N ILE A 149 12.33 5.79 -24.74
CA ILE A 149 11.40 5.63 -25.86
C ILE A 149 11.38 4.18 -26.34
N ASP A 150 12.54 3.52 -26.30
CA ASP A 150 12.72 2.14 -26.77
C ASP A 150 12.24 1.08 -25.74
N TRP A 151 12.02 1.50 -24.49
CA TRP A 151 11.58 0.61 -23.41
C TRP A 151 10.08 0.35 -23.44
#